data_ef408dcf1ed188195bc6bb634386b08e
#
_entry.id   ef408dcf1ed188195bc6bb634386b08e
#
_cell.length_a   1.000
_cell.length_b   1.000
_cell.length_c   1.000
_cell.angle_alpha   90.00
_cell.angle_beta   90.00
_cell.angle_gamma   90.00
#
_symmetry.space_group_name_H-M   'P 1'
#
loop_
_entity.id
_entity.type
_entity.pdbx_description
1 polymer ?
#
loop_
_entity_poly.entity_id
_entity_poly.type
_entity_poly.pdbx_seq_one_letter_code
_entity_poly.pdbx_strand_id
1 'polypeptide(L)'
;MVADSQPGHIDQIKQTNAGAVYRLIDQLGPVSRIDLSRFAQLAPASITKIVREMLEAHLVQETEIQEPGSLGRPAVGLMVETEAWHYLAVRISRGEIHLSLRDLSSQLVVEDQLELALTDSTPFLTRVIDHIDRFFIRHQKKLERLTSIAMTMPGIIDTENGIIHRMPFYEDVKDVPLGEALANHTGVPVYIQHDISAWTMAESLFGASRGARDVIQVVIDHNVGAGVITDGRLLHAGSSSLVEIGHTQVDPYGKRCYCGNHGCLETIASVESVLELAQMRMAQSMSSLLHQRPLSVEWLCQAALQGDLLARDIISGVGNHVGRILAIMVNLFNPQKILIGSPFNLAAEILFPAISSCIRQQSLPAYSRHITVESTQFSNRGTMAGAALVKDALYNGSLLIRLLQG
;
A
#
# COMPACT_ATOMS: atom_id res chain seq x y z
N MET A 1 12.60 -27.16 9.83
CA MET A 1 13.25 -27.09 8.50
C MET A 1 12.35 -27.82 7.51
N VAL A 2 11.42 -27.13 6.90
CA VAL A 2 10.76 -27.61 5.67
C VAL A 2 11.56 -26.98 4.54
N ALA A 3 12.36 -27.79 3.85
CA ALA A 3 13.08 -27.37 2.67
C ALA A 3 12.04 -26.97 1.61
N ASP A 4 11.86 -25.67 1.40
CA ASP A 4 11.18 -25.15 0.23
C ASP A 4 12.10 -25.49 -0.96
N SER A 5 11.76 -26.57 -1.66
CA SER A 5 12.43 -26.92 -2.92
C SER A 5 12.10 -25.79 -3.89
N GLN A 6 13.12 -25.02 -4.30
CA GLN A 6 12.96 -24.05 -5.39
C GLN A 6 12.21 -24.74 -6.54
N PRO A 7 11.10 -24.15 -7.03
CA PRO A 7 10.36 -24.73 -8.14
C PRO A 7 11.31 -24.96 -9.31
N GLY A 8 11.26 -26.14 -9.93
CA GLY A 8 12.03 -26.38 -11.15
C GLY A 8 11.65 -25.35 -12.21
N HIS A 9 12.53 -25.11 -13.18
CA HIS A 9 12.34 -24.09 -14.22
C HIS A 9 10.96 -24.19 -14.92
N ILE A 10 10.41 -25.39 -15.06
CA ILE A 10 9.10 -25.64 -15.66
C ILE A 10 7.96 -25.14 -14.76
N ASP A 11 8.07 -25.34 -13.44
CA ASP A 11 7.07 -24.90 -12.48
C ASP A 11 7.05 -23.37 -12.38
N GLN A 12 8.21 -22.72 -12.48
CA GLN A 12 8.30 -21.28 -12.48
C GLN A 12 7.67 -20.66 -13.75
N ILE A 13 7.84 -21.29 -14.92
CA ILE A 13 7.17 -20.87 -16.16
C ILE A 13 5.64 -21.05 -16.03
N LYS A 14 5.19 -22.20 -15.48
CA LYS A 14 3.77 -22.44 -15.23
C LYS A 14 3.17 -21.38 -14.31
N GLN A 15 3.85 -21.07 -13.21
CA GLN A 15 3.46 -20.05 -12.26
C GLN A 15 3.33 -18.67 -12.90
N THR A 16 4.37 -18.21 -13.60
CA THR A 16 4.39 -16.91 -14.28
C THR A 16 3.28 -16.79 -15.33
N ASN A 17 3.08 -17.84 -16.15
CA ASN A 17 2.04 -17.85 -17.17
C ASN A 17 0.64 -17.82 -16.56
N ALA A 18 0.38 -18.61 -15.51
CA ALA A 18 -0.89 -18.62 -14.82
C ALA A 18 -1.20 -17.26 -14.20
N GLY A 19 -0.22 -16.65 -13.50
CA GLY A 19 -0.35 -15.31 -12.94
C GLY A 19 -0.65 -14.25 -13.99
N ALA A 20 0.05 -14.28 -15.13
CA ALA A 20 -0.18 -13.34 -16.23
C ALA A 20 -1.60 -13.47 -16.82
N VAL A 21 -2.07 -14.71 -17.03
CA VAL A 21 -3.44 -14.97 -17.54
C VAL A 21 -4.49 -14.49 -16.52
N TYR A 22 -4.32 -14.82 -15.24
CA TYR A 22 -5.24 -14.36 -14.20
C TYR A 22 -5.30 -12.82 -14.12
N ARG A 23 -4.14 -12.16 -14.16
CA ARG A 23 -4.06 -10.70 -14.19
C ARG A 23 -4.84 -10.09 -15.36
N LEU A 24 -4.73 -10.66 -16.56
CA LEU A 24 -5.47 -10.19 -17.73
C LEU A 24 -6.99 -10.38 -17.57
N ILE A 25 -7.43 -11.52 -17.01
CA ILE A 25 -8.85 -11.75 -16.72
C ILE A 25 -9.37 -10.73 -15.69
N ASP A 26 -8.63 -10.48 -14.63
CA ASP A 26 -9.01 -9.55 -13.57
C ASP A 26 -9.05 -8.08 -14.05
N GLN A 27 -8.13 -7.69 -14.92
CA GLN A 27 -8.03 -6.29 -15.40
C GLN A 27 -8.94 -5.98 -16.60
N LEU A 28 -9.23 -6.98 -17.45
CA LEU A 28 -9.92 -6.80 -18.73
C LEU A 28 -11.26 -7.55 -18.81
N GLY A 29 -11.60 -8.35 -17.78
CA GLY A 29 -12.81 -9.16 -17.80
C GLY A 29 -14.11 -8.35 -17.95
N PRO A 30 -15.07 -8.88 -18.71
CA PRO A 30 -15.07 -10.17 -19.38
C PRO A 30 -14.20 -10.19 -20.64
N VAL A 31 -13.28 -11.16 -20.73
CA VAL A 31 -12.31 -11.28 -21.83
C VAL A 31 -12.33 -12.66 -22.48
N SER A 32 -12.20 -12.74 -23.81
CA SER A 32 -12.22 -14.02 -24.54
C SER A 32 -10.88 -14.76 -24.45
N ARG A 33 -10.92 -16.12 -24.63
CA ARG A 33 -9.69 -16.94 -24.71
C ARG A 33 -8.78 -16.52 -25.87
N ILE A 34 -9.35 -16.03 -26.96
CA ILE A 34 -8.60 -15.52 -28.12
C ILE A 34 -7.81 -14.26 -27.75
N ASP A 35 -8.47 -13.32 -27.10
CA ASP A 35 -7.82 -12.09 -26.64
C ASP A 35 -6.76 -12.37 -25.57
N LEU A 36 -7.03 -13.30 -24.64
CA LEU A 36 -6.03 -13.75 -23.67
C LEU A 36 -4.79 -14.33 -24.35
N SER A 37 -4.96 -15.17 -25.39
CA SER A 37 -3.84 -15.71 -26.15
C SER A 37 -3.00 -14.60 -26.79
N ARG A 38 -3.64 -13.60 -27.36
CA ARG A 38 -3.00 -12.43 -27.97
C ARG A 38 -2.27 -11.56 -26.94
N PHE A 39 -2.93 -11.21 -25.83
CA PHE A 39 -2.35 -10.31 -24.83
C PHE A 39 -1.26 -10.98 -23.99
N ALA A 40 -1.43 -12.24 -23.62
CA ALA A 40 -0.44 -13.01 -22.88
C ALA A 40 0.71 -13.52 -23.77
N GLN A 41 0.58 -13.44 -25.09
CA GLN A 41 1.54 -14.02 -26.06
C GLN A 41 1.77 -15.53 -25.81
N LEU A 42 0.72 -16.25 -25.43
CA LEU A 42 0.73 -17.69 -25.18
C LEU A 42 -0.08 -18.45 -26.24
N ALA A 43 0.34 -19.66 -26.55
CA ALA A 43 -0.37 -20.52 -27.49
C ALA A 43 -1.82 -20.80 -27.01
N PRO A 44 -2.81 -20.88 -27.93
CA PRO A 44 -4.22 -21.13 -27.56
C PRO A 44 -4.43 -22.39 -26.71
N ALA A 45 -3.66 -23.43 -26.94
CA ALA A 45 -3.70 -24.67 -26.15
C ALA A 45 -3.26 -24.45 -24.70
N SER A 46 -2.24 -23.59 -24.48
CA SER A 46 -1.78 -23.20 -23.14
C SER A 46 -2.85 -22.40 -22.40
N ILE A 47 -3.47 -21.41 -23.06
CA ILE A 47 -4.58 -20.64 -22.49
C ILE A 47 -5.74 -21.56 -22.11
N THR A 48 -6.15 -22.47 -23.00
CA THR A 48 -7.24 -23.40 -22.73
C THR A 48 -6.98 -24.26 -21.49
N LYS A 49 -5.73 -24.75 -21.34
CA LYS A 49 -5.34 -25.54 -20.17
C LYS A 49 -5.37 -24.71 -18.88
N ILE A 50 -4.73 -23.52 -18.88
CA ILE A 50 -4.66 -22.63 -17.71
C ILE A 50 -6.08 -22.20 -17.28
N VAL A 51 -6.91 -21.78 -18.22
CA VAL A 51 -8.28 -21.33 -17.94
C VAL A 51 -9.13 -22.49 -17.40
N ARG A 52 -8.98 -23.69 -17.92
CA ARG A 52 -9.69 -24.87 -17.39
C ARG A 52 -9.32 -25.13 -15.94
N GLU A 53 -8.02 -25.12 -15.59
CA GLU A 53 -7.56 -25.29 -14.21
C GLU A 53 -8.15 -24.19 -13.30
N MET A 54 -8.25 -22.92 -13.75
CA MET A 54 -8.84 -21.82 -13.01
C MET A 54 -10.35 -21.94 -12.82
N LEU A 55 -11.08 -22.44 -13.83
CA LEU A 55 -12.53 -22.71 -13.73
C LEU A 55 -12.83 -23.85 -12.74
N GLU A 56 -12.06 -24.94 -12.81
CA GLU A 56 -12.16 -26.08 -11.89
C GLU A 56 -11.88 -25.67 -10.44
N ALA A 57 -10.97 -24.70 -10.23
CA ALA A 57 -10.63 -24.14 -8.91
C ALA A 57 -11.56 -23.00 -8.46
N HIS A 58 -12.58 -22.64 -9.23
CA HIS A 58 -13.49 -21.50 -8.94
C HIS A 58 -12.76 -20.16 -8.76
N LEU A 59 -11.69 -19.92 -9.50
CA LEU A 59 -10.97 -18.64 -9.51
C LEU A 59 -11.52 -17.68 -10.54
N VAL A 60 -12.06 -18.23 -11.61
CA VAL A 60 -12.69 -17.51 -12.71
C VAL A 60 -14.00 -18.19 -13.11
N GLN A 61 -14.88 -17.44 -13.75
CA GLN A 61 -16.15 -17.94 -14.27
C GLN A 61 -16.37 -17.51 -15.72
N GLU A 62 -17.20 -18.27 -16.41
CA GLU A 62 -17.64 -17.93 -17.78
C GLU A 62 -18.86 -17.00 -17.74
N THR A 63 -18.88 -16.03 -18.63
CA THR A 63 -20.00 -15.13 -18.84
C THR A 63 -20.20 -14.85 -20.33
N GLU A 64 -21.34 -14.30 -20.71
CA GLU A 64 -21.60 -13.92 -22.09
C GLU A 64 -21.02 -12.54 -22.40
N ILE A 65 -20.30 -12.42 -23.52
CA ILE A 65 -19.88 -11.13 -24.07
C ILE A 65 -20.88 -10.74 -25.17
N GLN A 66 -21.57 -9.64 -24.97
CA GLN A 66 -22.39 -9.03 -26.01
C GLN A 66 -21.51 -8.12 -26.86
N GLU A 67 -21.17 -8.54 -28.08
CA GLU A 67 -20.55 -7.63 -29.07
C GLU A 67 -21.66 -6.82 -29.75
N PRO A 68 -21.59 -5.47 -29.71
CA PRO A 68 -22.56 -4.63 -30.40
C PRO A 68 -22.54 -4.92 -31.92
N GLY A 69 -23.65 -5.43 -32.44
CA GLY A 69 -23.82 -5.67 -33.87
C GLY A 69 -23.50 -7.07 -34.40
N SER A 70 -23.16 -8.05 -33.56
CA SER A 70 -22.96 -9.43 -34.01
C SER A 70 -24.28 -10.20 -34.09
N LEU A 71 -24.60 -10.73 -35.29
CA LEU A 71 -25.71 -11.62 -35.58
C LEU A 71 -25.27 -13.11 -35.35
N GLY A 72 -24.75 -13.43 -34.15
CA GLY A 72 -24.26 -14.78 -33.86
C GLY A 72 -24.49 -15.17 -32.39
N ARG A 73 -24.07 -16.42 -32.04
CA ARG A 73 -24.05 -16.86 -30.64
C ARG A 73 -23.13 -15.95 -29.85
N PRO A 74 -23.56 -15.42 -28.66
CA PRO A 74 -22.70 -14.60 -27.81
C PRO A 74 -21.34 -15.27 -27.56
N ALA A 75 -20.28 -14.49 -27.63
CA ALA A 75 -18.95 -15.00 -27.30
C ALA A 75 -18.85 -15.28 -25.80
N VAL A 76 -18.13 -16.35 -25.44
CA VAL A 76 -17.88 -16.68 -24.03
C VAL A 76 -16.72 -15.84 -23.53
N GLY A 77 -16.97 -15.03 -22.51
CA GLY A 77 -16.00 -14.26 -21.77
C GLY A 77 -15.61 -14.92 -20.45
N LEU A 78 -14.48 -14.52 -19.93
CA LEU A 78 -13.95 -14.95 -18.64
C LEU A 78 -13.85 -13.74 -17.72
N MET A 79 -14.26 -13.91 -16.48
CA MET A 79 -14.14 -12.91 -15.41
C MET A 79 -13.77 -13.59 -14.09
N VAL A 80 -13.28 -12.83 -13.13
CA VAL A 80 -12.97 -13.35 -11.79
C VAL A 80 -14.24 -13.84 -11.11
N GLU A 81 -14.18 -14.99 -10.46
CA GLU A 81 -15.25 -15.48 -9.59
C GLU A 81 -15.15 -14.76 -8.23
N THR A 82 -16.25 -14.18 -7.74
CA THR A 82 -16.25 -13.34 -6.53
C THR A 82 -16.91 -13.99 -5.32
N GLU A 83 -17.62 -15.10 -5.52
CA GLU A 83 -18.37 -15.74 -4.43
C GLU A 83 -17.61 -16.89 -3.74
N ALA A 84 -16.76 -17.62 -4.49
CA ALA A 84 -16.14 -18.85 -3.99
C ALA A 84 -15.00 -18.63 -3.00
N TRP A 85 -14.18 -17.58 -3.21
CA TRP A 85 -12.97 -17.38 -2.45
C TRP A 85 -12.88 -15.98 -1.85
N HIS A 86 -12.40 -15.92 -0.61
CA HIS A 86 -12.17 -14.69 0.12
C HIS A 86 -10.74 -14.64 0.68
N TYR A 87 -10.28 -13.46 1.05
CA TYR A 87 -9.06 -13.27 1.81
C TYR A 87 -9.29 -12.27 2.95
N LEU A 88 -8.51 -12.41 4.01
CA LEU A 88 -8.53 -11.47 5.12
C LEU A 88 -7.42 -10.42 4.92
N ALA A 89 -7.78 -9.16 4.83
CA ALA A 89 -6.85 -8.05 4.88
C ALA A 89 -6.87 -7.41 6.26
N VAL A 90 -5.70 -7.30 6.90
CA VAL A 90 -5.52 -6.77 8.24
C VAL A 90 -4.58 -5.58 8.19
N ARG A 91 -4.94 -4.49 8.84
CA ARG A 91 -4.04 -3.37 9.08
C ARG A 91 -3.91 -3.15 10.58
N ILE A 92 -2.67 -3.07 11.06
CA ILE A 92 -2.36 -2.67 12.43
C ILE A 92 -1.77 -1.27 12.40
N SER A 93 -2.31 -0.39 13.22
CA SER A 93 -1.83 0.98 13.41
C SER A 93 -1.75 1.30 14.90
N ARG A 94 -1.49 2.54 15.26
CA ARG A 94 -1.38 2.94 16.67
C ARG A 94 -2.70 2.75 17.41
N GLY A 95 -2.76 1.72 18.26
CA GLY A 95 -3.91 1.43 19.11
C GLY A 95 -5.11 0.81 18.41
N GLU A 96 -4.98 0.42 17.13
CA GLU A 96 -6.08 -0.10 16.32
C GLU A 96 -5.68 -1.29 15.48
N ILE A 97 -6.61 -2.21 15.30
CA ILE A 97 -6.57 -3.28 14.30
C ILE A 97 -7.80 -3.19 13.42
N HIS A 98 -7.59 -3.13 12.12
CA HIS A 98 -8.65 -3.10 11.12
C HIS A 98 -8.62 -4.39 10.32
N LEU A 99 -9.71 -5.15 10.33
CA LEU A 99 -9.85 -6.43 9.65
C LEU A 99 -10.94 -6.30 8.59
N SER A 100 -10.69 -6.79 7.39
CA SER A 100 -11.71 -6.85 6.34
C SER A 100 -11.62 -8.15 5.55
N LEU A 101 -12.77 -8.79 5.37
CA LEU A 101 -12.95 -9.88 4.44
C LEU A 101 -13.25 -9.29 3.07
N ARG A 102 -12.51 -9.74 2.05
CA ARG A 102 -12.66 -9.29 0.67
C ARG A 102 -12.74 -10.47 -0.28
N ASP A 103 -13.46 -10.30 -1.37
CA ASP A 103 -13.49 -11.26 -2.47
C ASP A 103 -12.24 -11.13 -3.37
N LEU A 104 -12.10 -12.02 -4.36
CA LEU A 104 -10.96 -11.99 -5.27
C LEU A 104 -10.93 -10.77 -6.20
N SER A 105 -12.03 -10.03 -6.36
CA SER A 105 -12.05 -8.74 -7.06
C SER A 105 -11.62 -7.56 -6.16
N SER A 106 -11.33 -7.85 -4.88
CA SER A 106 -10.97 -6.90 -3.82
C SER A 106 -12.15 -6.06 -3.31
N GLN A 107 -13.39 -6.44 -3.62
CA GLN A 107 -14.56 -5.79 -3.04
C GLN A 107 -14.70 -6.17 -1.57
N LEU A 108 -15.16 -5.22 -0.78
CA LEU A 108 -15.38 -5.39 0.65
C LEU A 108 -16.64 -6.22 0.91
N VAL A 109 -16.49 -7.32 1.65
CA VAL A 109 -17.60 -8.18 2.09
C VAL A 109 -18.06 -7.80 3.48
N VAL A 110 -17.12 -7.63 4.41
CA VAL A 110 -17.36 -7.20 5.79
C VAL A 110 -16.07 -6.66 6.40
N GLU A 111 -16.19 -5.72 7.33
CA GLU A 111 -15.05 -5.18 8.06
C GLU A 111 -15.38 -4.93 9.53
N ASP A 112 -14.34 -5.01 10.36
CA ASP A 112 -14.34 -4.60 11.76
C ASP A 112 -13.12 -3.69 11.99
N GLN A 113 -13.34 -2.60 12.73
CA GLN A 113 -12.27 -1.75 13.24
C GLN A 113 -12.35 -1.79 14.76
N LEU A 114 -11.29 -2.23 15.41
CA LEU A 114 -11.26 -2.55 16.82
C LEU A 114 -10.04 -1.90 17.49
N GLU A 115 -10.15 -1.65 18.77
CA GLU A 115 -9.02 -1.23 19.60
C GLU A 115 -8.02 -2.39 19.76
N LEU A 116 -6.74 -2.11 19.56
CA LEU A 116 -5.63 -2.99 19.90
C LEU A 116 -4.77 -2.27 20.93
N ALA A 117 -4.89 -2.68 22.19
CA ALA A 117 -4.20 -2.01 23.30
C ALA A 117 -2.69 -1.89 23.04
N LEU A 118 -2.11 -0.71 23.29
CA LEU A 118 -0.67 -0.45 23.09
C LEU A 118 0.19 -1.20 24.11
N THR A 119 -0.33 -1.34 25.32
CA THR A 119 0.27 -2.07 26.44
C THR A 119 -0.76 -3.02 27.04
N ASP A 120 -0.39 -4.29 27.19
CA ASP A 120 -1.22 -5.32 27.80
C ASP A 120 -0.32 -6.38 28.44
N SER A 121 -0.83 -7.10 29.44
CA SER A 121 -0.17 -8.28 30.00
C SER A 121 -0.14 -9.46 29.02
N THR A 122 -1.08 -9.48 28.06
CA THR A 122 -1.15 -10.48 26.99
C THR A 122 -0.17 -10.13 25.87
N PRO A 123 0.70 -11.05 25.44
CA PRO A 123 1.64 -10.80 24.36
C PRO A 123 0.98 -10.32 23.05
N PHE A 124 1.64 -9.44 22.33
CA PHE A 124 1.15 -8.87 21.06
C PHE A 124 0.63 -9.94 20.09
N LEU A 125 1.39 -11.01 19.88
CA LEU A 125 0.99 -12.12 19.00
C LEU A 125 -0.36 -12.72 19.40
N THR A 126 -0.57 -12.99 20.69
CA THR A 126 -1.82 -13.54 21.20
C THR A 126 -2.99 -12.58 20.99
N ARG A 127 -2.78 -11.28 21.24
CA ARG A 127 -3.80 -10.25 21.00
C ARG A 127 -4.25 -10.20 19.53
N VAL A 128 -3.30 -10.29 18.60
CA VAL A 128 -3.60 -10.30 17.16
C VAL A 128 -4.38 -11.55 16.76
N ILE A 129 -3.94 -12.72 17.22
CA ILE A 129 -4.65 -14.00 16.97
C ILE A 129 -6.07 -13.94 17.52
N ASP A 130 -6.26 -13.49 18.75
CA ASP A 130 -7.59 -13.37 19.38
C ASP A 130 -8.55 -12.46 18.58
N HIS A 131 -8.04 -11.37 18.00
CA HIS A 131 -8.86 -10.48 17.16
C HIS A 131 -9.26 -11.16 15.86
N ILE A 132 -8.36 -11.90 15.23
CA ILE A 132 -8.63 -12.67 14.01
C ILE A 132 -9.66 -13.77 14.29
N ASP A 133 -9.49 -14.53 15.36
CA ASP A 133 -10.43 -15.60 15.75
C ASP A 133 -11.84 -15.05 16.04
N ARG A 134 -11.93 -13.94 16.78
CA ARG A 134 -13.21 -13.27 17.04
C ARG A 134 -13.87 -12.76 15.76
N PHE A 135 -13.08 -12.25 14.82
CA PHE A 135 -13.57 -11.85 13.51
C PHE A 135 -14.13 -13.05 12.73
N PHE A 136 -13.42 -14.17 12.70
CA PHE A 136 -13.87 -15.40 12.04
C PHE A 136 -15.14 -15.97 12.68
N ILE A 137 -15.22 -16.03 14.01
CA ILE A 137 -16.42 -16.49 14.72
C ILE A 137 -17.63 -15.59 14.41
N ARG A 138 -17.43 -14.26 14.40
CA ARG A 138 -18.52 -13.30 14.15
C ARG A 138 -19.05 -13.39 12.72
N HIS A 139 -18.17 -13.62 11.76
CA HIS A 139 -18.48 -13.55 10.33
C HIS A 139 -18.46 -14.92 9.63
N GLN A 140 -18.51 -16.03 10.38
CA GLN A 140 -18.40 -17.40 9.86
C GLN A 140 -19.37 -17.72 8.71
N LYS A 141 -20.56 -17.10 8.67
CA LYS A 141 -21.56 -17.30 7.60
C LYS A 141 -21.13 -16.70 6.24
N LYS A 142 -20.16 -15.79 6.23
CA LYS A 142 -19.62 -15.13 5.05
C LYS A 142 -18.26 -15.69 4.64
N LEU A 143 -17.71 -16.59 5.45
CA LEU A 143 -16.36 -17.12 5.31
C LEU A 143 -16.43 -18.58 4.86
N GLU A 144 -16.57 -18.81 3.55
CA GLU A 144 -16.64 -20.17 3.01
C GLU A 144 -15.24 -20.74 2.74
N ARG A 145 -14.40 -19.99 2.01
CA ARG A 145 -13.04 -20.41 1.64
C ARG A 145 -12.09 -19.24 1.78
N LEU A 146 -11.11 -19.38 2.67
CA LEU A 146 -10.06 -18.38 2.87
C LEU A 146 -8.82 -18.73 2.05
N THR A 147 -8.36 -17.82 1.20
CA THR A 147 -7.16 -18.02 0.37
C THR A 147 -5.88 -17.68 1.10
N SER A 148 -5.92 -16.60 1.89
CA SER A 148 -4.73 -16.01 2.53
C SER A 148 -5.11 -14.95 3.55
N ILE A 149 -4.13 -14.54 4.36
CA ILE A 149 -4.19 -13.36 5.22
C ILE A 149 -3.10 -12.39 4.74
N ALA A 150 -3.48 -11.13 4.50
CA ALA A 150 -2.55 -10.06 4.15
C ALA A 150 -2.51 -9.02 5.26
N MET A 151 -1.34 -8.77 5.83
CA MET A 151 -1.16 -7.86 6.94
C MET A 151 -0.27 -6.68 6.57
N THR A 152 -0.69 -5.49 6.98
CA THR A 152 0.08 -4.27 6.80
C THR A 152 0.23 -3.52 8.13
N MET A 153 1.43 -3.02 8.39
CA MET A 153 1.73 -2.32 9.63
C MET A 153 3.00 -1.47 9.49
N PRO A 154 3.20 -0.45 10.34
CA PRO A 154 4.46 0.26 10.42
C PRO A 154 5.51 -0.55 11.18
N GLY A 155 6.79 -0.25 10.97
CA GLY A 155 7.87 -0.81 11.75
C GLY A 155 8.97 -1.47 10.92
N ILE A 156 9.88 -2.16 11.60
CA ILE A 156 10.96 -2.91 10.97
C ILE A 156 10.48 -4.34 10.77
N ILE A 157 10.31 -4.74 9.52
CA ILE A 157 9.68 -6.01 9.14
C ILE A 157 10.59 -6.78 8.20
N ASP A 158 10.86 -8.03 8.51
CA ASP A 158 11.38 -9.02 7.57
C ASP A 158 10.18 -9.62 6.82
N THR A 159 9.95 -9.14 5.61
CA THR A 159 8.80 -9.52 4.79
C THR A 159 8.92 -10.93 4.21
N GLU A 160 10.14 -11.47 4.07
CA GLU A 160 10.38 -12.82 3.55
C GLU A 160 10.03 -13.89 4.58
N ASN A 161 10.44 -13.65 5.85
CA ASN A 161 10.21 -14.60 6.94
C ASN A 161 8.97 -14.27 7.78
N GLY A 162 8.31 -13.14 7.52
CA GLY A 162 7.11 -12.70 8.26
C GLY A 162 7.41 -12.36 9.72
N ILE A 163 8.60 -11.81 10.01
CA ILE A 163 9.05 -11.46 11.36
C ILE A 163 8.92 -9.96 11.56
N ILE A 164 8.31 -9.55 12.67
CA ILE A 164 8.24 -8.16 13.08
C ILE A 164 9.34 -7.89 14.11
N HIS A 165 10.41 -7.23 13.68
CA HIS A 165 11.53 -6.92 14.57
C HIS A 165 11.17 -5.85 15.58
N ARG A 166 10.53 -4.78 15.14
CA ARG A 166 10.04 -3.68 15.99
C ARG A 166 8.82 -3.03 15.35
N MET A 167 7.94 -2.51 16.21
CA MET A 167 6.77 -1.77 15.79
C MET A 167 6.63 -0.49 16.65
N PRO A 168 6.44 0.69 16.04
CA PRO A 168 6.19 1.92 16.81
C PRO A 168 5.01 1.75 17.75
N PHE A 169 5.12 2.28 18.97
CA PHE A 169 4.08 2.31 20.00
C PHE A 169 3.78 0.97 20.68
N TYR A 170 4.29 -0.18 20.19
CA TYR A 170 4.12 -1.50 20.80
C TYR A 170 5.46 -2.00 21.33
N GLU A 171 5.72 -1.76 22.63
CA GLU A 171 7.02 -2.06 23.26
C GLU A 171 7.30 -3.56 23.40
N ASP A 172 6.25 -4.37 23.40
CA ASP A 172 6.31 -5.84 23.50
C ASP A 172 6.59 -6.52 22.14
N VAL A 173 6.66 -5.76 21.05
CA VAL A 173 7.03 -6.28 19.73
C VAL A 173 8.55 -6.29 19.58
N LYS A 174 9.14 -7.50 19.72
CA LYS A 174 10.57 -7.76 19.50
C LYS A 174 10.71 -9.12 18.85
N ASP A 175 11.13 -9.13 17.57
CA ASP A 175 11.37 -10.34 16.78
C ASP A 175 10.19 -11.34 16.81
N VAL A 176 8.96 -10.83 16.61
CA VAL A 176 7.73 -11.64 16.65
C VAL A 176 7.55 -12.36 15.33
N PRO A 177 7.54 -13.72 15.28
CA PRO A 177 7.34 -14.50 14.06
C PRO A 177 5.86 -14.59 13.68
N LEU A 178 5.25 -13.42 13.41
CA LEU A 178 3.80 -13.28 13.20
C LEU A 178 3.30 -14.07 12.00
N GLY A 179 4.07 -14.08 10.90
CA GLY A 179 3.69 -14.77 9.67
C GLY A 179 3.58 -16.29 9.86
N GLU A 180 4.60 -16.90 10.43
CA GLU A 180 4.62 -18.35 10.71
C GLU A 180 3.53 -18.74 11.73
N ALA A 181 3.41 -17.98 12.81
CA ALA A 181 2.44 -18.27 13.86
C ALA A 181 1.01 -18.24 13.33
N LEU A 182 0.65 -17.21 12.54
CA LEU A 182 -0.67 -17.11 11.93
C LEU A 182 -0.91 -18.17 10.84
N ALA A 183 0.09 -18.48 10.02
CA ALA A 183 -0.04 -19.51 9.00
C ALA A 183 -0.28 -20.88 9.64
N ASN A 184 0.44 -21.20 10.72
CA ASN A 184 0.24 -22.45 11.48
C ASN A 184 -1.13 -22.50 12.17
N HIS A 185 -1.62 -21.35 12.67
CA HIS A 185 -2.91 -21.26 13.36
C HIS A 185 -4.10 -21.38 12.40
N THR A 186 -4.02 -20.74 11.23
CA THR A 186 -5.15 -20.62 10.30
C THR A 186 -5.12 -21.60 9.13
N GLY A 187 -3.96 -22.21 8.85
CA GLY A 187 -3.76 -23.13 7.73
C GLY A 187 -3.61 -22.46 6.36
N VAL A 188 -3.61 -21.11 6.29
CA VAL A 188 -3.47 -20.38 5.03
C VAL A 188 -2.18 -19.54 5.00
N PRO A 189 -1.65 -19.22 3.80
CA PRO A 189 -0.47 -18.36 3.69
C PRO A 189 -0.74 -16.95 4.23
N VAL A 190 0.30 -16.35 4.85
CA VAL A 190 0.26 -15.01 5.43
C VAL A 190 1.29 -14.15 4.74
N TYR A 191 0.84 -13.01 4.20
CA TYR A 191 1.67 -11.98 3.57
C TYR A 191 1.77 -10.79 4.51
N ILE A 192 2.98 -10.37 4.83
CA ILE A 192 3.21 -9.20 5.70
C ILE A 192 4.05 -8.18 4.96
N GLN A 193 3.67 -6.91 5.06
CA GLN A 193 4.39 -5.82 4.42
C GLN A 193 4.30 -4.54 5.26
N HIS A 194 5.32 -3.68 5.11
CA HIS A 194 5.27 -2.32 5.62
C HIS A 194 4.12 -1.55 4.97
N ASP A 195 3.36 -0.81 5.74
CA ASP A 195 2.13 -0.13 5.29
C ASP A 195 2.39 0.85 4.13
N ILE A 196 3.44 1.68 4.19
CA ILE A 196 3.78 2.63 3.10
C ILE A 196 4.06 1.91 1.79
N SER A 197 4.81 0.81 1.83
CA SER A 197 5.12 0.00 0.65
C SER A 197 3.86 -0.64 0.07
N ALA A 198 3.00 -1.18 0.93
CA ALA A 198 1.74 -1.78 0.53
C ALA A 198 0.75 -0.73 0.00
N TRP A 199 0.72 0.48 0.56
CA TRP A 199 -0.05 1.60 0.01
C TRP A 199 0.44 2.02 -1.38
N THR A 200 1.76 2.02 -1.59
CA THR A 200 2.33 2.33 -2.89
C THR A 200 1.92 1.30 -3.95
N MET A 201 1.87 0.02 -3.57
CA MET A 201 1.31 -1.03 -4.43
C MET A 201 -0.20 -0.82 -4.69
N ALA A 202 -0.97 -0.44 -3.67
CA ALA A 202 -2.41 -0.20 -3.81
C ALA A 202 -2.70 0.95 -4.79
N GLU A 203 -1.95 2.05 -4.72
CA GLU A 203 -2.08 3.15 -5.68
C GLU A 203 -1.71 2.74 -7.11
N SER A 204 -0.72 1.85 -7.26
CA SER A 204 -0.33 1.33 -8.58
C SER A 204 -1.35 0.36 -9.17
N LEU A 205 -2.00 -0.45 -8.34
CA LEU A 205 -2.96 -1.45 -8.81
C LEU A 205 -4.38 -0.89 -8.98
N PHE A 206 -4.80 -0.02 -8.06
CA PHE A 206 -6.20 0.42 -7.95
C PHE A 206 -6.39 1.93 -8.02
N GLY A 207 -5.34 2.72 -7.76
CA GLY A 207 -5.43 4.15 -7.45
C GLY A 207 -4.82 5.10 -8.45
N ALA A 208 -4.29 6.19 -7.93
CA ALA A 208 -3.86 7.36 -8.70
C ALA A 208 -2.64 7.12 -9.61
N SER A 209 -1.85 6.07 -9.37
CA SER A 209 -0.73 5.71 -10.23
C SER A 209 -0.98 4.51 -11.14
N ARG A 210 -2.22 4.10 -11.30
CA ARG A 210 -2.57 2.98 -12.19
C ARG A 210 -2.07 3.26 -13.61
N GLY A 211 -1.31 2.30 -14.16
CA GLY A 211 -0.72 2.39 -15.50
C GLY A 211 0.65 3.10 -15.55
N ALA A 212 1.09 3.78 -14.49
CA ALA A 212 2.44 4.30 -14.40
C ALA A 212 3.42 3.20 -13.97
N ARG A 213 4.61 3.16 -14.60
CA ARG A 213 5.62 2.14 -14.31
C ARG A 213 6.66 2.61 -13.28
N ASP A 214 6.86 3.92 -13.19
CA ASP A 214 7.86 4.54 -12.33
C ASP A 214 7.19 5.59 -11.47
N VAL A 215 7.04 5.32 -10.18
CA VAL A 215 6.25 6.10 -9.25
C VAL A 215 7.00 6.25 -7.92
N ILE A 216 6.95 7.44 -7.37
CA ILE A 216 7.33 7.68 -5.98
C ILE A 216 6.08 8.08 -5.22
N GLN A 217 5.78 7.37 -4.15
CA GLN A 217 4.76 7.78 -3.19
C GLN A 217 5.43 8.19 -1.90
N VAL A 218 5.11 9.39 -1.41
CA VAL A 218 5.53 9.87 -0.10
C VAL A 218 4.35 9.87 0.83
N VAL A 219 4.54 9.33 2.01
CA VAL A 219 3.59 9.43 3.12
C VAL A 219 4.15 10.38 4.16
N ILE A 220 3.34 11.37 4.53
CA ILE A 220 3.64 12.37 5.57
C ILE A 220 2.48 12.31 6.56
N ASP A 221 2.70 11.63 7.68
CA ASP A 221 1.74 11.48 8.77
C ASP A 221 2.50 11.55 10.10
N HIS A 222 2.24 10.68 11.04
CA HIS A 222 3.06 10.51 12.25
C HIS A 222 4.50 10.13 11.91
N ASN A 223 4.68 9.38 10.84
CA ASN A 223 5.96 9.01 10.24
C ASN A 223 6.09 9.62 8.84
N VAL A 224 7.32 9.79 8.38
CA VAL A 224 7.62 10.22 7.02
C VAL A 224 8.42 9.15 6.29
N GLY A 225 7.89 8.65 5.20
CA GLY A 225 8.55 7.60 4.42
C GLY A 225 8.13 7.62 2.96
N ALA A 226 8.76 6.76 2.15
CA ALA A 226 8.40 6.62 0.75
C ALA A 226 8.38 5.17 0.30
N GLY A 227 7.48 4.88 -0.63
CA GLY A 227 7.53 3.70 -1.47
C GLY A 227 7.90 4.09 -2.89
N VAL A 228 8.67 3.26 -3.57
CA VAL A 228 9.15 3.51 -4.93
C VAL A 228 8.80 2.31 -5.80
N ILE A 229 8.19 2.57 -6.94
CA ILE A 229 7.98 1.59 -8.00
C ILE A 229 8.88 1.96 -9.16
N THR A 230 9.65 1.01 -9.65
CA THR A 230 10.47 1.14 -10.87
C THR A 230 10.16 -0.03 -11.79
N ASP A 231 9.97 0.27 -13.06
CA ASP A 231 9.62 -0.73 -14.08
C ASP A 231 8.38 -1.59 -13.69
N GLY A 232 7.42 -0.97 -12.99
CA GLY A 232 6.19 -1.60 -12.53
C GLY A 232 6.33 -2.53 -11.32
N ARG A 233 7.48 -2.52 -10.64
CA ARG A 233 7.77 -3.33 -9.46
C ARG A 233 8.14 -2.48 -8.27
N LEU A 234 7.66 -2.87 -7.11
CA LEU A 234 8.06 -2.24 -5.86
C LEU A 234 9.57 -2.41 -5.66
N LEU A 235 10.25 -1.32 -5.32
CA LEU A 235 11.69 -1.36 -4.99
C LEU A 235 11.89 -2.10 -3.66
N HIS A 236 12.69 -3.15 -3.71
CA HIS A 236 13.15 -3.87 -2.52
C HIS A 236 14.56 -3.45 -2.15
N ALA A 237 14.75 -3.06 -0.90
CA ALA A 237 16.05 -2.71 -0.34
C ALA A 237 16.38 -3.70 0.80
N GLY A 238 17.14 -4.74 0.49
CA GLY A 238 17.40 -5.82 1.45
C GLY A 238 16.13 -6.58 1.83
N SER A 239 15.90 -6.77 3.12
CA SER A 239 14.67 -7.40 3.66
C SER A 239 13.47 -6.44 3.74
N SER A 240 13.67 -5.15 3.46
CA SER A 240 12.62 -4.11 3.52
C SER A 240 12.40 -3.48 2.16
N SER A 241 11.15 -3.13 1.86
CA SER A 241 10.76 -2.38 0.66
C SER A 241 10.52 -0.89 0.92
N LEU A 242 10.78 -0.43 2.15
CA LEU A 242 10.61 0.97 2.53
C LEU A 242 11.86 1.80 2.20
N VAL A 243 11.63 2.99 1.64
CA VAL A 243 12.67 4.00 1.43
C VAL A 243 12.57 5.02 2.56
N GLU A 244 13.51 4.97 3.49
CA GLU A 244 13.53 5.71 4.76
C GLU A 244 13.91 7.19 4.58
N ILE A 245 13.17 7.91 3.73
CA ILE A 245 13.43 9.34 3.48
C ILE A 245 13.24 10.21 4.72
N GLY A 246 12.37 9.78 5.64
CA GLY A 246 12.11 10.48 6.91
C GLY A 246 13.35 10.62 7.76
N HIS A 247 14.32 9.71 7.64
CA HIS A 247 15.58 9.73 8.37
C HIS A 247 16.75 10.36 7.59
N THR A 248 16.47 10.95 6.43
CA THR A 248 17.44 11.77 5.72
C THR A 248 17.64 13.09 6.46
N GLN A 249 18.90 13.45 6.79
CA GLN A 249 19.23 14.70 7.44
C GLN A 249 19.01 15.88 6.48
N VAL A 250 18.11 16.78 6.83
CA VAL A 250 17.78 18.01 6.09
C VAL A 250 18.19 19.28 6.82
N ASP A 251 18.47 19.18 8.11
CA ASP A 251 19.00 20.26 8.96
C ASP A 251 20.07 19.70 9.91
N PRO A 252 21.37 19.98 9.67
CA PRO A 252 22.45 19.47 10.53
C PRO A 252 22.38 19.96 12.00
N TYR A 253 21.69 21.07 12.23
CA TYR A 253 21.51 21.66 13.56
C TYR A 253 20.09 21.44 14.13
N GLY A 254 19.29 20.64 13.45
CA GLY A 254 17.91 20.37 13.81
C GLY A 254 17.75 19.48 15.05
N LYS A 255 16.48 19.22 15.41
CA LYS A 255 16.11 18.39 16.56
C LYS A 255 16.70 16.99 16.46
N ARG A 256 16.98 16.38 17.61
CA ARG A 256 17.38 14.98 17.69
C ARG A 256 16.21 14.08 17.25
N CYS A 257 16.49 13.17 16.34
CA CYS A 257 15.55 12.14 15.88
C CYS A 257 15.66 10.89 16.77
N TYR A 258 14.59 10.14 16.91
CA TYR A 258 14.60 8.88 17.66
C TYR A 258 15.51 7.81 17.02
N CYS A 259 15.82 7.94 15.72
CA CYS A 259 16.80 7.06 15.06
C CYS A 259 18.24 7.28 15.54
N GLY A 260 18.49 8.30 16.36
CA GLY A 260 19.80 8.69 16.89
C GLY A 260 20.48 9.83 16.13
N ASN A 261 20.02 10.17 14.93
CA ASN A 261 20.53 11.27 14.12
C ASN A 261 19.87 12.61 14.52
N HIS A 262 20.29 13.74 13.89
CA HIS A 262 19.74 15.07 14.10
C HIS A 262 19.19 15.63 12.80
N GLY A 263 18.10 16.43 12.90
CA GLY A 263 17.53 17.16 11.76
C GLY A 263 17.05 16.27 10.61
N CYS A 264 16.57 15.09 10.93
CA CYS A 264 15.91 14.24 9.97
C CYS A 264 14.65 14.92 9.40
N LEU A 265 14.28 14.63 8.16
CA LEU A 265 13.06 15.15 7.53
C LEU A 265 11.81 14.93 8.40
N GLU A 266 11.70 13.80 9.07
CA GLU A 266 10.58 13.49 9.96
C GLU A 266 10.46 14.44 11.14
N THR A 267 11.59 14.93 11.68
CA THR A 267 11.58 15.94 12.78
C THR A 267 11.11 17.32 12.35
N ILE A 268 10.84 17.50 11.05
CA ILE A 268 10.38 18.77 10.47
C ILE A 268 9.00 18.61 9.80
N ALA A 269 8.76 17.48 9.16
CA ALA A 269 7.60 17.28 8.30
C ALA A 269 6.51 16.38 8.89
N SER A 270 6.77 15.61 9.96
CA SER A 270 5.71 14.81 10.60
C SER A 270 4.60 15.70 11.17
N VAL A 271 3.41 15.16 11.33
CA VAL A 271 2.25 15.88 11.87
C VAL A 271 2.58 16.51 13.20
N GLU A 272 3.20 15.76 14.11
CA GLU A 272 3.59 16.25 15.43
C GLU A 272 4.59 17.40 15.34
N SER A 273 5.61 17.25 14.50
CA SER A 273 6.65 18.26 14.34
C SER A 273 6.11 19.57 13.77
N VAL A 274 5.17 19.46 12.82
CA VAL A 274 4.52 20.63 12.21
C VAL A 274 3.59 21.34 13.20
N LEU A 275 2.81 20.59 13.98
CA LEU A 275 1.95 21.17 15.01
C LEU A 275 2.76 21.81 16.14
N GLU A 276 3.88 21.21 16.57
CA GLU A 276 4.79 21.83 17.52
C GLU A 276 5.38 23.13 16.98
N LEU A 277 5.82 23.15 15.72
CA LEU A 277 6.32 24.36 15.06
C LEU A 277 5.23 25.45 15.02
N ALA A 278 4.00 25.06 14.65
CA ALA A 278 2.87 25.98 14.64
C ALA A 278 2.60 26.56 16.02
N GLN A 279 2.58 25.73 17.06
CA GLN A 279 2.40 26.15 18.46
C GLN A 279 3.46 27.16 18.89
N MET A 280 4.74 26.91 18.59
CA MET A 280 5.85 27.82 18.93
C MET A 280 5.73 29.17 18.19
N ARG A 281 5.40 29.12 16.91
CA ARG A 281 5.32 30.33 16.08
C ARG A 281 4.06 31.16 16.35
N MET A 282 2.97 30.56 16.76
CA MET A 282 1.77 31.25 17.24
C MET A 282 2.08 32.19 18.41
N ALA A 283 2.91 31.76 19.33
CA ALA A 283 3.31 32.58 20.47
C ALA A 283 3.99 33.93 20.07
N GLN A 284 4.52 33.97 18.84
CA GLN A 284 5.21 35.15 18.28
C GLN A 284 4.34 35.93 17.28
N SER A 285 3.14 35.44 16.92
CA SER A 285 2.27 36.02 15.89
C SER A 285 0.84 36.19 16.42
N MET A 286 0.57 37.27 17.12
CA MET A 286 -0.74 37.54 17.74
C MET A 286 -1.89 37.77 16.75
N SER A 287 -1.59 38.05 15.48
CA SER A 287 -2.61 38.31 14.43
C SER A 287 -3.03 37.08 13.63
N SER A 288 -2.45 35.89 13.91
CA SER A 288 -2.78 34.69 13.19
C SER A 288 -4.18 34.16 13.51
N LEU A 289 -4.88 33.69 12.49
CA LEU A 289 -6.17 32.99 12.62
C LEU A 289 -6.08 31.70 13.47
N LEU A 290 -4.88 31.14 13.59
CA LEU A 290 -4.65 29.92 14.37
C LEU A 290 -5.07 30.04 15.83
N HIS A 291 -5.10 31.29 16.39
CA HIS A 291 -5.58 31.55 17.76
C HIS A 291 -7.09 31.39 17.95
N GLN A 292 -7.88 31.31 16.87
CA GLN A 292 -9.34 31.28 16.97
C GLN A 292 -9.92 29.92 17.36
N ARG A 293 -9.16 28.84 17.21
CA ARG A 293 -9.58 27.46 17.51
C ARG A 293 -8.41 26.64 18.07
N PRO A 294 -8.68 25.50 18.74
CA PRO A 294 -7.64 24.54 19.09
C PRO A 294 -6.84 24.14 17.86
N LEU A 295 -5.51 24.12 17.99
CA LEU A 295 -4.61 23.78 16.90
C LEU A 295 -4.79 22.29 16.51
N SER A 296 -5.09 22.07 15.24
CA SER A 296 -5.13 20.75 14.60
C SER A 296 -4.63 20.86 13.16
N VAL A 297 -4.36 19.76 12.52
CA VAL A 297 -3.96 19.75 11.10
C VAL A 297 -5.03 20.37 10.22
N GLU A 298 -6.29 20.01 10.45
CA GLU A 298 -7.44 20.54 9.71
C GLU A 298 -7.53 22.07 9.86
N TRP A 299 -7.39 22.57 11.09
CA TRP A 299 -7.45 24.01 11.32
C TRP A 299 -6.23 24.76 10.75
N LEU A 300 -5.04 24.18 10.84
CA LEU A 300 -3.84 24.73 10.21
C LEU A 300 -4.02 24.86 8.70
N CYS A 301 -4.51 23.80 8.04
CA CYS A 301 -4.78 23.80 6.60
C CYS A 301 -5.88 24.81 6.23
N GLN A 302 -6.98 24.86 6.99
CA GLN A 302 -8.09 25.80 6.74
C GLN A 302 -7.64 27.26 6.90
N ALA A 303 -6.88 27.58 7.95
CA ALA A 303 -6.33 28.91 8.16
C ALA A 303 -5.41 29.32 7.01
N ALA A 304 -4.55 28.41 6.56
CA ALA A 304 -3.68 28.65 5.41
C ALA A 304 -4.46 28.96 4.13
N LEU A 305 -5.54 28.23 3.84
CA LEU A 305 -6.42 28.47 2.70
C LEU A 305 -7.21 29.79 2.82
N GLN A 306 -7.53 30.21 4.05
CA GLN A 306 -8.16 31.50 4.33
C GLN A 306 -7.19 32.69 4.25
N GLY A 307 -5.92 32.45 3.94
CA GLY A 307 -4.92 33.48 3.74
C GLY A 307 -4.09 33.85 4.96
N ASP A 308 -4.17 33.05 6.05
CA ASP A 308 -3.28 33.25 7.20
C ASP A 308 -1.82 33.04 6.80
N LEU A 309 -1.01 34.10 6.98
CA LEU A 309 0.37 34.10 6.50
C LEU A 309 1.25 33.10 7.27
N LEU A 310 1.03 32.96 8.58
CA LEU A 310 1.78 32.01 9.40
C LEU A 310 1.50 30.57 8.99
N ALA A 311 0.22 30.23 8.84
CA ALA A 311 -0.19 28.90 8.45
C ALA A 311 0.30 28.55 7.02
N ARG A 312 0.20 29.49 6.09
CA ARG A 312 0.73 29.33 4.72
C ARG A 312 2.23 29.09 4.70
N ASP A 313 2.98 29.85 5.48
CA ASP A 313 4.44 29.71 5.57
C ASP A 313 4.84 28.32 6.14
N ILE A 314 4.11 27.85 7.16
CA ILE A 314 4.34 26.52 7.75
C ILE A 314 4.08 25.42 6.71
N ILE A 315 2.94 25.43 6.03
CA ILE A 315 2.61 24.41 5.00
C ILE A 315 3.59 24.47 3.82
N SER A 316 3.93 25.67 3.36
CA SER A 316 4.93 25.84 2.29
C SER A 316 6.32 25.36 2.73
N GLY A 317 6.69 25.57 4.00
CA GLY A 317 7.92 25.10 4.60
C GLY A 317 8.02 23.56 4.55
N VAL A 318 6.96 22.86 4.94
CA VAL A 318 6.87 21.39 4.80
C VAL A 318 7.07 20.99 3.35
N GLY A 319 6.36 21.63 2.41
CA GLY A 319 6.50 21.36 0.98
C GLY A 319 7.92 21.59 0.47
N ASN A 320 8.62 22.60 0.94
CA ASN A 320 10.01 22.88 0.55
C ASN A 320 10.97 21.80 1.05
N HIS A 321 10.85 21.35 2.30
CA HIS A 321 11.72 20.30 2.83
C HIS A 321 11.49 18.97 2.12
N VAL A 322 10.25 18.56 1.94
CA VAL A 322 9.88 17.35 1.20
C VAL A 322 10.31 17.45 -0.26
N GLY A 323 10.10 18.60 -0.90
CA GLY A 323 10.46 18.85 -2.29
C GLY A 323 11.96 18.74 -2.59
N ARG A 324 12.81 19.14 -1.63
CA ARG A 324 14.28 18.96 -1.75
C ARG A 324 14.68 17.50 -1.79
N ILE A 325 14.10 16.67 -0.92
CA ILE A 325 14.37 15.23 -0.91
C ILE A 325 13.81 14.59 -2.19
N LEU A 326 12.60 15.00 -2.60
CA LEU A 326 12.01 14.51 -3.84
C LEU A 326 12.82 14.91 -5.08
N ALA A 327 13.48 16.07 -5.10
CA ALA A 327 14.37 16.45 -6.21
C ALA A 327 15.56 15.49 -6.33
N ILE A 328 16.12 15.04 -5.20
CA ILE A 328 17.16 14.01 -5.18
C ILE A 328 16.60 12.69 -5.73
N MET A 329 15.44 12.26 -5.26
CA MET A 329 14.79 11.02 -5.71
C MET A 329 14.43 11.05 -7.20
N VAL A 330 14.00 12.21 -7.71
CA VAL A 330 13.76 12.42 -9.16
C VAL A 330 15.02 12.17 -9.97
N ASN A 331 16.17 12.69 -9.53
CA ASN A 331 17.45 12.46 -10.20
C ASN A 331 17.89 10.98 -10.13
N LEU A 332 17.52 10.25 -9.11
CA LEU A 332 17.89 8.84 -8.92
C LEU A 332 16.98 7.87 -9.68
N PHE A 333 15.66 8.10 -9.66
CA PHE A 333 14.66 7.15 -10.10
C PHE A 333 13.91 7.58 -11.37
N ASN A 334 14.01 8.86 -11.78
CA ASN A 334 13.31 9.41 -12.95
C ASN A 334 11.82 9.00 -13.02
N PRO A 335 11.00 9.28 -11.99
CA PRO A 335 9.62 8.83 -11.93
C PRO A 335 8.74 9.54 -12.95
N GLN A 336 7.68 8.86 -13.39
CA GLN A 336 6.62 9.44 -14.20
C GLN A 336 5.65 10.29 -13.35
N LYS A 337 5.46 9.88 -12.08
CA LYS A 337 4.48 10.47 -11.17
C LYS A 337 4.97 10.44 -9.73
N ILE A 338 4.60 11.47 -8.96
CA ILE A 338 4.81 11.55 -7.53
C ILE A 338 3.44 11.66 -6.84
N LEU A 339 3.20 10.78 -5.87
CA LEU A 339 2.00 10.81 -5.05
C LEU A 339 2.33 11.25 -3.63
N ILE A 340 1.49 12.10 -3.06
CA ILE A 340 1.57 12.55 -1.67
C ILE A 340 0.36 12.04 -0.90
N GLY A 341 0.61 11.20 0.11
CA GLY A 341 -0.37 10.75 1.09
C GLY A 341 -0.17 11.48 2.41
N SER A 342 -1.02 12.44 2.72
CA SER A 342 -0.84 13.28 3.90
C SER A 342 -2.15 13.94 4.33
N PRO A 343 -2.39 14.14 5.64
CA PRO A 343 -3.47 15.00 6.10
C PRO A 343 -3.27 16.47 5.68
N PHE A 344 -2.03 16.89 5.38
CA PHE A 344 -1.76 18.24 4.83
C PHE A 344 -2.25 18.42 3.38
N ASN A 345 -2.70 17.36 2.69
CA ASN A 345 -3.35 17.45 1.38
C ASN A 345 -4.65 18.28 1.42
N LEU A 346 -5.22 18.54 2.60
CA LEU A 346 -6.30 19.51 2.77
C LEU A 346 -5.90 20.92 2.30
N ALA A 347 -4.59 21.24 2.28
CA ALA A 347 -4.02 22.47 1.75
C ALA A 347 -3.12 22.17 0.52
N ALA A 348 -3.51 21.24 -0.35
CA ALA A 348 -2.74 20.85 -1.53
C ALA A 348 -2.39 22.02 -2.45
N GLU A 349 -3.26 23.03 -2.53
CA GLU A 349 -3.03 24.26 -3.31
C GLU A 349 -1.80 25.08 -2.84
N ILE A 350 -1.32 24.83 -1.62
CA ILE A 350 -0.13 25.46 -1.05
C ILE A 350 1.02 24.46 -1.01
N LEU A 351 0.76 23.24 -0.55
CA LEU A 351 1.77 22.19 -0.37
C LEU A 351 2.40 21.75 -1.70
N PHE A 352 1.58 21.42 -2.71
CA PHE A 352 2.05 20.84 -3.97
C PHE A 352 2.85 21.81 -4.83
N PRO A 353 2.48 23.11 -4.97
CA PRO A 353 3.32 24.08 -5.64
C PRO A 353 4.70 24.26 -4.98
N ALA A 354 4.80 24.23 -3.65
CA ALA A 354 6.07 24.30 -2.93
C ALA A 354 6.95 23.08 -3.25
N ILE A 355 6.39 21.86 -3.18
CA ILE A 355 7.08 20.63 -3.56
C ILE A 355 7.55 20.72 -5.03
N SER A 356 6.64 21.03 -5.95
CA SER A 356 6.91 21.06 -7.39
C SER A 356 7.95 22.10 -7.76
N SER A 357 7.97 23.25 -7.05
CA SER A 357 8.98 24.30 -7.25
C SER A 357 10.38 23.78 -6.91
N CYS A 358 10.55 23.13 -5.76
CA CYS A 358 11.83 22.54 -5.37
C CYS A 358 12.29 21.47 -6.37
N ILE A 359 11.39 20.59 -6.79
CA ILE A 359 11.71 19.56 -7.79
C ILE A 359 12.23 20.22 -9.07
N ARG A 360 11.53 21.20 -9.62
CA ARG A 360 11.94 21.90 -10.85
C ARG A 360 13.26 22.64 -10.71
N GLN A 361 13.55 23.19 -9.54
CA GLN A 361 14.77 23.98 -9.32
C GLN A 361 16.01 23.13 -9.03
N GLN A 362 15.85 21.94 -8.44
CA GLN A 362 16.95 21.16 -7.88
C GLN A 362 17.14 19.78 -8.54
N SER A 363 16.30 19.41 -9.53
CA SER A 363 16.50 18.19 -10.30
C SER A 363 16.80 18.50 -11.77
N LEU A 364 17.28 17.47 -12.47
CA LEU A 364 17.61 17.58 -13.91
C LEU A 364 16.33 17.96 -14.69
N PRO A 365 16.35 19.06 -15.47
CA PRO A 365 15.16 19.54 -16.20
C PRO A 365 14.55 18.49 -17.14
N ALA A 366 15.35 17.59 -17.70
CA ALA A 366 14.88 16.51 -18.55
C ALA A 366 13.98 15.52 -17.78
N TYR A 367 14.21 15.33 -16.47
CA TYR A 367 13.45 14.43 -15.61
C TYR A 367 12.23 15.13 -14.98
N SER A 368 12.40 16.39 -14.52
CA SER A 368 11.36 17.10 -13.78
C SER A 368 10.26 17.72 -14.63
N ARG A 369 10.49 17.91 -15.93
CA ARG A 369 9.60 18.63 -16.86
C ARG A 369 8.17 18.07 -16.92
N HIS A 370 8.03 16.76 -16.83
CA HIS A 370 6.76 16.06 -17.04
C HIS A 370 6.18 15.45 -15.76
N ILE A 371 6.85 15.64 -14.62
CA ILE A 371 6.41 15.08 -13.35
C ILE A 371 5.17 15.80 -12.87
N THR A 372 4.13 15.03 -12.52
CA THR A 372 2.97 15.51 -11.76
C THR A 372 3.11 15.15 -10.29
N VAL A 373 2.70 16.08 -9.42
CA VAL A 373 2.57 15.85 -7.98
C VAL A 373 1.07 15.83 -7.67
N GLU A 374 0.58 14.71 -7.21
CA GLU A 374 -0.85 14.46 -7.00
C GLU A 374 -1.10 13.86 -5.60
N SER A 375 -2.34 13.96 -5.13
CA SER A 375 -2.77 13.24 -3.92
C SER A 375 -2.90 11.76 -4.19
N THR A 376 -2.65 10.94 -3.17
CA THR A 376 -3.08 9.53 -3.15
C THR A 376 -4.60 9.45 -3.26
N GLN A 377 -5.11 8.40 -3.89
CA GLN A 377 -6.55 8.14 -3.98
C GLN A 377 -7.06 7.48 -2.70
N PHE A 378 -6.24 6.60 -2.11
CA PHE A 378 -6.56 5.94 -0.85
C PHE A 378 -6.02 6.75 0.32
N SER A 379 -6.82 6.86 1.38
CA SER A 379 -6.34 7.40 2.66
C SER A 379 -5.42 6.36 3.32
N ASN A 380 -4.49 6.80 4.18
CA ASN A 380 -3.66 5.91 4.99
C ASN A 380 -4.47 5.09 6.02
N ARG A 381 -5.77 4.99 5.83
CA ARG A 381 -6.72 4.23 6.66
C ARG A 381 -7.35 3.12 5.83
N GLY A 382 -7.87 2.10 6.50
CA GLY A 382 -8.49 0.95 5.84
C GLY A 382 -7.48 -0.12 5.40
N THR A 383 -7.94 -1.09 4.63
CA THR A 383 -7.24 -2.35 4.35
C THR A 383 -6.90 -2.57 2.87
N MET A 384 -7.03 -1.54 2.01
CA MET A 384 -6.72 -1.67 0.57
C MET A 384 -5.24 -2.01 0.32
N ALA A 385 -4.35 -1.62 1.21
CA ALA A 385 -2.95 -2.02 1.17
C ALA A 385 -2.80 -3.55 1.25
N GLY A 386 -3.55 -4.22 2.12
CA GLY A 386 -3.59 -5.68 2.20
C GLY A 386 -4.16 -6.32 0.94
N ALA A 387 -5.18 -5.70 0.32
CA ALA A 387 -5.71 -6.16 -0.97
C ALA A 387 -4.63 -6.14 -2.07
N ALA A 388 -3.76 -5.13 -2.07
CA ALA A 388 -2.66 -5.05 -3.03
C ALA A 388 -1.66 -6.21 -2.88
N LEU A 389 -1.37 -6.66 -1.65
CA LEU A 389 -0.49 -7.81 -1.41
C LEU A 389 -1.07 -9.10 -1.98
N VAL A 390 -2.36 -9.34 -1.78
CA VAL A 390 -3.02 -10.53 -2.32
C VAL A 390 -3.06 -10.49 -3.84
N LYS A 391 -3.37 -9.33 -4.43
CA LYS A 391 -3.34 -9.18 -5.90
C LYS A 391 -1.95 -9.40 -6.47
N ASP A 392 -0.91 -8.90 -5.83
CA ASP A 392 0.46 -9.16 -6.25
C ASP A 392 0.79 -10.66 -6.22
N ALA A 393 0.42 -11.36 -5.13
CA ALA A 393 0.63 -12.80 -4.99
C ALA A 393 -0.18 -13.64 -6.00
N LEU A 394 -1.35 -13.17 -6.42
CA LEU A 394 -2.13 -13.77 -7.51
C LEU A 394 -1.47 -13.51 -8.87
N TYR A 395 -1.01 -12.29 -9.14
CA TYR A 395 -0.44 -11.87 -10.42
C TYR A 395 0.96 -12.42 -10.67
N ASN A 396 1.77 -12.61 -9.62
CA ASN A 396 3.05 -13.29 -9.74
C ASN A 396 2.90 -14.83 -9.73
N GLY A 397 1.69 -15.32 -9.47
CA GLY A 397 1.30 -16.71 -9.53
C GLY A 397 1.58 -17.53 -8.26
N SER A 398 2.24 -16.97 -7.24
CA SER A 398 2.63 -17.72 -6.04
C SER A 398 1.41 -18.22 -5.24
N LEU A 399 0.42 -17.36 -5.00
CA LEU A 399 -0.83 -17.75 -4.38
C LEU A 399 -1.68 -18.60 -5.34
N LEU A 400 -1.71 -18.24 -6.62
CA LEU A 400 -2.52 -18.89 -7.63
C LEU A 400 -2.20 -20.37 -7.75
N ILE A 401 -0.91 -20.75 -7.83
CA ILE A 401 -0.51 -22.17 -7.92
C ILE A 401 -0.97 -22.97 -6.70
N ARG A 402 -0.93 -22.40 -5.50
CA ARG A 402 -1.46 -23.05 -4.29
C ARG A 402 -2.96 -23.34 -4.41
N LEU A 403 -3.74 -22.37 -4.91
CA LEU A 403 -5.19 -22.52 -5.10
C LEU A 403 -5.56 -23.49 -6.23
N LEU A 404 -4.67 -23.69 -7.23
CA LEU A 404 -4.86 -24.65 -8.30
C LEU A 404 -4.49 -26.11 -7.91
N GLN A 405 -3.73 -26.27 -6.83
CA GLN A 405 -3.30 -27.59 -6.35
C GLN A 405 -4.22 -28.17 -5.25
N GLY A 406 -5.11 -27.36 -4.66
CA GLY A 406 -6.09 -27.72 -3.63
C GLY A 406 -5.47 -27.61 -2.26
#